data_becaf606f29365cff558c44123dee29f
#
_entry.id   becaf606f29365cff558c44123dee29f
#
_cell.length_a   1.000
_cell.length_b   1.000
_cell.length_c   1.000
_cell.angle_alpha   90.00
_cell.angle_beta   90.00
_cell.angle_gamma   90.00
#
_symmetry.space_group_name_H-M   'P 1'
#
loop_
_entity.id
_entity.type
_entity.pdbx_description
1 polymer ?
#
loop_
_entity_poly.entity_id
_entity_poly.type
_entity_poly.pdbx_seq_one_letter_code
_entity_poly.pdbx_strand_id
1 'polypeptide(L)'
;GYLKIFDLAIFRQLASGNVHQLEFIGEFEARKVENGYNRLPLFVVEGSIRNTFFESDQVEKIQLKAFAFDSEQQMISSHFTFAGVVLSDVQLETLSPLKIKSLRHSVDLKMLNSNSETEAQKGSLMTSVTKDQEVPFQVVFFKDVSSIKRTSLQIVSYVRKNKLVYVRASELQ
;
A
#
# COMPACT_ATOMS: atom_id res chain seq x y z
N GLY A 1 10.71 15.57 -4.07
CA GLY A 1 10.93 15.71 -2.63
C GLY A 1 9.87 15.01 -1.81
N TYR A 2 10.25 14.54 -0.65
CA TYR A 2 9.33 13.92 0.29
C TYR A 2 8.45 14.99 0.93
N LEU A 3 7.14 14.84 0.80
CA LEU A 3 6.18 15.61 1.57
C LEU A 3 5.81 14.76 2.79
N LYS A 4 6.19 15.24 3.98
CA LYS A 4 5.62 14.68 5.20
C LYS A 4 4.16 15.11 5.26
N ILE A 5 3.26 14.16 5.08
CA ILE A 5 1.84 14.44 5.21
C ILE A 5 1.43 14.15 6.63
N PHE A 6 1.39 15.19 7.44
CA PHE A 6 0.95 15.09 8.84
C PHE A 6 -0.53 14.74 8.97
N ASP A 7 -1.31 14.98 7.91
CA ASP A 7 -2.74 14.69 7.90
C ASP A 7 -3.05 13.23 7.56
N LEU A 8 -2.03 12.41 7.33
CA LEU A 8 -2.19 10.95 7.25
C LEU A 8 -2.51 10.32 8.59
N ALA A 9 -2.66 11.11 9.63
CA ALA A 9 -2.97 10.64 10.98
C ALA A 9 -4.33 9.95 11.11
N ILE A 10 -5.04 9.72 10.05
CA ILE A 10 -6.26 8.93 10.11
C ILE A 10 -5.93 7.48 9.86
N PHE A 11 -5.00 6.98 10.68
CA PHE A 11 -4.94 5.58 10.97
C PHE A 11 -5.87 5.31 12.12
N ARG A 12 -7.07 5.07 11.80
CA ARG A 12 -7.86 4.28 12.71
C ARG A 12 -7.62 2.84 12.32
N GLN A 13 -6.69 2.26 13.01
CA GLN A 13 -6.66 0.84 13.16
C GLN A 13 -7.96 0.45 13.82
N LEU A 14 -8.76 -0.19 13.03
CA LEU A 14 -10.11 -0.45 13.44
C LEU A 14 -10.14 -1.77 14.16
N ALA A 15 -10.49 -1.66 15.38
CA ALA A 15 -10.43 -2.65 16.41
C ALA A 15 -11.43 -3.78 16.19
N SER A 16 -11.07 -4.77 15.41
CA SER A 16 -11.59 -6.11 15.70
C SER A 16 -10.51 -6.92 16.36
N GLY A 17 -10.87 -7.93 17.11
CA GLY A 17 -9.90 -8.83 17.71
C GLY A 17 -8.90 -9.43 16.72
N ASN A 18 -9.23 -9.50 15.44
CA ASN A 18 -8.34 -10.00 14.39
C ASN A 18 -7.45 -8.90 13.80
N VAL A 19 -7.90 -7.68 13.75
CA VAL A 19 -7.16 -6.56 13.16
C VAL A 19 -6.10 -6.03 14.11
N HIS A 20 -6.28 -6.18 15.41
CA HIS A 20 -5.27 -5.81 16.42
C HIS A 20 -3.93 -6.51 16.24
N GLN A 21 -3.89 -7.55 15.43
CA GLN A 21 -2.70 -8.34 15.23
C GLN A 21 -1.96 -7.98 13.95
N LEU A 22 -2.49 -7.04 13.18
CA LEU A 22 -1.80 -6.38 12.08
C LEU A 22 -1.80 -4.87 12.36
N GLU A 23 -0.64 -4.30 12.55
CA GLU A 23 -0.48 -2.90 12.94
C GLU A 23 0.26 -2.11 11.88
N PHE A 24 -0.27 -0.95 11.50
CA PHE A 24 0.53 0.03 10.81
C PHE A 24 1.57 0.59 11.77
N ILE A 25 2.81 0.68 11.34
CA ILE A 25 3.91 1.13 12.17
C ILE A 25 4.65 2.29 11.53
N GLY A 26 5.17 3.15 12.40
CA GLY A 26 5.98 4.28 12.00
C GLY A 26 5.18 5.39 11.32
N GLU A 27 5.92 6.33 10.80
CA GLU A 27 5.37 7.43 10.01
C GLU A 27 5.25 6.99 8.55
N PHE A 28 4.25 7.50 7.87
CA PHE A 28 4.13 7.29 6.45
C PHE A 28 4.85 8.36 5.68
N GLU A 29 5.43 7.93 4.58
CA GLU A 29 6.05 8.82 3.63
C GLU A 29 5.13 9.00 2.44
N ALA A 30 5.00 10.24 2.00
CA ALA A 30 4.26 10.55 0.80
C ALA A 30 5.10 11.45 -0.10
N ARG A 31 5.01 11.20 -1.39
CA ARG A 31 5.73 11.98 -2.39
C ARG A 31 4.99 12.00 -3.71
N LYS A 32 5.35 12.92 -4.56
CA LYS A 32 4.89 12.95 -5.94
C LYS A 32 6.00 12.46 -6.84
N VAL A 33 5.64 11.60 -7.79
CA VAL A 33 6.55 11.08 -8.82
C VAL A 33 5.92 11.36 -10.16
N GLU A 34 6.64 11.98 -11.08
CA GLU A 34 6.16 12.16 -12.44
C GLU A 34 6.30 10.86 -13.21
N ASN A 35 5.21 10.38 -13.80
CA ASN A 35 5.26 9.23 -14.67
C ASN A 35 5.69 9.67 -16.07
N GLY A 36 6.80 9.12 -16.55
CA GLY A 36 7.35 9.50 -17.85
C GLY A 36 6.51 9.04 -19.04
N TYR A 37 5.63 8.08 -18.84
CA TYR A 37 4.79 7.54 -19.91
C TYR A 37 3.68 8.51 -20.34
N ASN A 38 3.01 9.14 -19.38
CA ASN A 38 1.92 10.08 -19.66
C ASN A 38 2.20 11.50 -19.15
N ARG A 39 3.33 11.72 -18.51
CA ARG A 39 3.78 12.98 -17.92
C ARG A 39 2.85 13.53 -16.84
N LEU A 40 2.04 12.68 -16.23
CA LEU A 40 1.17 13.05 -15.13
C LEU A 40 1.83 12.68 -13.80
N PRO A 41 1.55 13.46 -12.75
CA PRO A 41 2.07 13.13 -11.42
C PRO A 41 1.33 11.91 -10.84
N LEU A 42 2.08 11.11 -10.11
CA LEU A 42 1.58 10.08 -9.22
C LEU A 42 1.73 10.57 -7.79
N PHE A 43 0.77 10.24 -6.95
CA PHE A 43 0.87 10.45 -5.50
C PHE A 43 1.14 9.11 -4.83
N VAL A 44 2.29 8.99 -4.17
CA VAL A 44 2.80 7.73 -3.64
C VAL A 44 2.85 7.82 -2.13
N VAL A 45 2.21 6.85 -1.46
CA VAL A 45 2.24 6.72 0.00
C VAL A 45 2.86 5.38 0.36
N GLU A 46 3.86 5.41 1.23
CA GLU A 46 4.57 4.21 1.66
C GLU A 46 4.61 4.11 3.18
N GLY A 47 4.62 2.90 3.66
CA GLY A 47 4.71 2.59 5.07
C GLY A 47 4.92 1.09 5.28
N SER A 48 4.69 0.65 6.50
CA SER A 48 4.88 -0.75 6.88
C SER A 48 3.77 -1.24 7.81
N ILE A 49 3.53 -2.53 7.74
CA ILE A 49 2.58 -3.25 8.59
C ILE A 49 3.37 -4.31 9.35
N ARG A 50 3.17 -4.40 10.66
CA ARG A 50 3.75 -5.46 11.50
C ARG A 50 2.73 -6.53 11.77
N ASN A 51 3.16 -7.79 11.70
CA ASN A 51 2.37 -8.93 12.13
C ASN A 51 2.59 -9.18 13.63
N THR A 52 1.56 -8.94 14.44
CA THR A 52 1.60 -9.16 15.88
C THR A 52 0.77 -10.35 16.34
N PHE A 53 0.40 -11.25 15.42
CA PHE A 53 -0.28 -12.48 15.78
C PHE A 53 0.55 -13.29 16.76
N PHE A 54 -0.12 -13.80 17.79
CA PHE A 54 0.55 -14.51 18.89
C PHE A 54 1.23 -15.82 18.46
N GLU A 55 0.67 -16.47 17.46
CA GLU A 55 1.22 -17.69 16.91
C GLU A 55 2.17 -17.38 15.75
N SER A 56 3.06 -18.31 15.47
CA SER A 56 4.06 -18.20 14.40
C SER A 56 3.47 -18.28 12.97
N ASP A 57 2.19 -18.02 12.84
CA ASP A 57 1.52 -18.10 11.56
C ASP A 57 1.96 -16.99 10.63
N GLN A 58 2.20 -17.38 9.40
CA GLN A 58 2.39 -16.42 8.32
C GLN A 58 1.06 -15.79 7.94
N VAL A 59 1.09 -14.50 7.77
CA VAL A 59 0.00 -13.73 7.17
C VAL A 59 0.40 -13.38 5.76
N GLU A 60 -0.48 -13.66 4.82
CA GLU A 60 -0.23 -13.46 3.40
C GLU A 60 -1.32 -12.58 2.79
N LYS A 61 -1.02 -12.01 1.63
CA LYS A 61 -1.99 -11.30 0.82
C LYS A 61 -2.80 -10.27 1.61
N ILE A 62 -2.10 -9.42 2.36
CA ILE A 62 -2.74 -8.33 3.10
C ILE A 62 -3.27 -7.32 2.09
N GLN A 63 -4.58 -7.19 2.02
CA GLN A 63 -5.24 -6.26 1.12
C GLN A 63 -5.60 -4.99 1.87
N LEU A 64 -5.24 -3.87 1.27
CA LEU A 64 -5.54 -2.54 1.76
C LEU A 64 -6.58 -1.87 0.88
N LYS A 65 -7.42 -1.04 1.47
CA LYS A 65 -8.23 -0.08 0.76
C LYS A 65 -7.70 1.32 1.05
N ALA A 66 -7.41 2.04 0.00
CA ALA A 66 -6.83 3.38 0.07
C ALA A 66 -7.84 4.41 -0.42
N PHE A 67 -7.87 5.56 0.25
CA PHE A 67 -8.76 6.67 -0.06
C PHE A 67 -7.94 7.96 -0.18
N ALA A 68 -8.28 8.78 -1.14
CA ALA A 68 -7.73 10.12 -1.29
C ALA A 68 -8.85 11.16 -1.22
N PHE A 69 -8.60 12.25 -0.50
CA PHE A 69 -9.56 13.32 -0.26
C PHE A 69 -8.95 14.67 -0.61
N ASP A 70 -9.79 15.60 -1.03
CA ASP A 70 -9.42 16.99 -1.28
C ASP A 70 -9.50 17.85 -0.01
N SER A 71 -9.30 19.16 -0.18
CA SER A 71 -9.37 20.12 0.93
C SER A 71 -10.76 20.26 1.56
N GLU A 72 -11.80 19.89 0.82
CA GLU A 72 -13.19 19.94 1.28
C GLU A 72 -13.69 18.61 1.84
N GLN A 73 -12.76 17.67 2.08
CA GLN A 73 -13.05 16.32 2.56
C GLN A 73 -13.87 15.48 1.57
N GLN A 74 -13.89 15.87 0.31
CA GLN A 74 -14.54 15.09 -0.74
C GLN A 74 -13.59 13.99 -1.23
N MET A 75 -14.12 12.80 -1.41
CA MET A 75 -13.34 11.68 -1.90
C MET A 75 -13.02 11.86 -3.39
N ILE A 76 -11.73 11.91 -3.70
CA ILE A 76 -11.25 11.97 -5.08
C ILE A 76 -11.26 10.58 -5.70
N SER A 77 -10.73 9.60 -4.98
CA SER A 77 -10.63 8.23 -5.45
C SER A 77 -10.45 7.24 -4.31
N SER A 78 -10.81 6.01 -4.58
CA SER A 78 -10.47 4.88 -3.70
C SER A 78 -10.12 3.66 -4.55
N HIS A 79 -9.24 2.83 -4.03
CA HIS A 79 -8.88 1.59 -4.69
C HIS A 79 -8.30 0.59 -3.70
N PHE A 80 -8.25 -0.67 -4.13
CA PHE A 80 -7.61 -1.74 -3.38
C PHE A 80 -6.18 -1.93 -3.85
N THR A 81 -5.32 -2.31 -2.93
CA THR A 81 -3.93 -2.70 -3.23
C THR A 81 -3.48 -3.77 -2.25
N PHE A 82 -2.51 -4.58 -2.64
CA PHE A 82 -1.90 -5.54 -1.73
C PHE A 82 -0.62 -4.96 -1.12
N ALA A 83 -0.43 -5.18 0.18
CA ALA A 83 0.84 -4.92 0.83
C ALA A 83 1.92 -5.85 0.28
N GLY A 84 3.18 -5.44 0.37
CA GLY A 84 4.32 -6.22 -0.07
C GLY A 84 4.84 -5.86 -1.45
N VAL A 85 4.11 -5.10 -2.24
CA VAL A 85 4.56 -4.63 -3.56
C VAL A 85 5.00 -3.19 -3.44
N VAL A 86 6.30 -2.96 -3.59
CA VAL A 86 6.90 -1.62 -3.57
C VAL A 86 7.73 -1.44 -4.83
N LEU A 87 7.30 -0.55 -5.69
CA LEU A 87 8.02 -0.19 -6.91
C LEU A 87 9.03 0.91 -6.60
N SER A 88 10.20 0.84 -7.23
CA SER A 88 11.19 1.90 -7.15
C SER A 88 10.71 3.15 -7.89
N ASP A 89 11.33 4.30 -7.61
CA ASP A 89 11.01 5.53 -8.33
C ASP A 89 11.25 5.39 -9.83
N VAL A 90 12.29 4.68 -10.23
CA VAL A 90 12.57 4.40 -11.63
C VAL A 90 11.45 3.60 -12.28
N GLN A 91 10.93 2.58 -11.59
CA GLN A 91 9.78 1.81 -12.08
C GLN A 91 8.51 2.67 -12.17
N LEU A 92 8.25 3.51 -11.19
CA LEU A 92 7.10 4.43 -11.21
C LEU A 92 7.21 5.45 -12.35
N GLU A 93 8.41 5.88 -12.69
CA GLU A 93 8.66 6.82 -13.79
C GLU A 93 8.55 6.15 -15.15
N THR A 94 8.97 4.91 -15.29
CA THR A 94 9.14 4.25 -16.59
C THR A 94 8.01 3.32 -16.98
N LEU A 95 7.30 2.72 -16.02
CA LEU A 95 6.18 1.83 -16.31
C LEU A 95 4.93 2.62 -16.68
N SER A 96 4.10 2.04 -17.55
CA SER A 96 2.80 2.65 -17.83
C SER A 96 1.89 2.63 -16.60
N PRO A 97 0.95 3.58 -16.47
CA PRO A 97 -0.01 3.56 -15.37
C PRO A 97 -0.79 2.26 -15.26
N LEU A 98 -1.17 1.67 -16.39
CA LEU A 98 -1.86 0.39 -16.40
C LEU A 98 -1.00 -0.74 -15.83
N LYS A 99 0.28 -0.75 -16.15
CA LYS A 99 1.23 -1.73 -15.63
C LYS A 99 1.43 -1.56 -14.12
N ILE A 100 1.59 -0.34 -13.65
CA ILE A 100 1.70 -0.03 -12.22
C ILE A 100 0.46 -0.54 -11.47
N LYS A 101 -0.73 -0.30 -12.00
CA LYS A 101 -1.99 -0.80 -11.41
C LYS A 101 -2.03 -2.32 -11.39
N SER A 102 -1.65 -2.97 -12.48
CA SER A 102 -1.72 -4.43 -12.58
C SER A 102 -0.80 -5.14 -11.60
N LEU A 103 0.38 -4.61 -11.36
CA LEU A 103 1.34 -5.17 -10.40
C LEU A 103 0.84 -5.13 -8.95
N ARG A 104 -0.13 -4.28 -8.65
CA ARG A 104 -0.71 -4.17 -7.31
C ARG A 104 -1.88 -5.09 -7.08
N HIS A 105 -2.50 -5.57 -8.14
CA HIS A 105 -3.64 -6.49 -8.05
C HIS A 105 -3.24 -7.95 -8.23
N SER A 106 -2.13 -8.21 -8.89
CA SER A 106 -1.59 -9.54 -9.04
C SER A 106 -0.15 -9.57 -8.51
N VAL A 107 0.08 -10.38 -7.51
CA VAL A 107 1.43 -10.62 -7.01
C VAL A 107 2.13 -11.54 -8.00
N ASP A 108 2.65 -10.99 -9.08
CA ASP A 108 3.41 -11.75 -10.07
C ASP A 108 4.90 -11.49 -9.90
N LEU A 109 5.56 -12.39 -9.20
CA LEU A 109 7.01 -12.37 -8.96
C LEU A 109 7.82 -12.27 -10.23
N LYS A 110 7.34 -12.88 -11.32
CA LYS A 110 8.07 -12.89 -12.58
C LYS A 110 8.18 -11.50 -13.19
N MET A 111 7.21 -10.65 -12.93
CA MET A 111 7.19 -9.30 -13.49
C MET A 111 8.12 -8.32 -12.76
N LEU A 112 8.37 -8.54 -11.47
CA LEU A 112 9.31 -7.73 -10.72
C LEU A 112 10.76 -8.17 -10.90
N ASN A 113 10.97 -9.44 -11.20
CA ASN A 113 12.30 -10.03 -11.33
C ASN A 113 12.75 -10.26 -12.78
N SER A 114 11.92 -9.98 -13.77
CA SER A 114 12.17 -10.34 -15.16
C SER A 114 13.19 -9.44 -15.88
N ASN A 115 13.60 -8.36 -15.26
CA ASN A 115 14.55 -7.45 -15.87
C ASN A 115 15.89 -7.54 -15.15
N SER A 116 16.92 -7.95 -15.87
CA SER A 116 18.30 -7.94 -15.43
C SER A 116 18.85 -6.51 -15.28
N GLU A 117 18.05 -5.64 -14.72
CA GLU A 117 18.39 -4.24 -14.56
C GLU A 117 19.06 -4.01 -13.22
N THR A 118 19.73 -2.88 -13.09
CA THR A 118 20.44 -2.48 -11.87
C THR A 118 19.52 -2.52 -10.64
N GLU A 119 20.07 -2.81 -9.47
CA GLU A 119 19.28 -2.90 -8.23
C GLU A 119 18.44 -1.64 -7.95
N ALA A 120 18.88 -0.48 -8.40
CA ALA A 120 18.13 0.77 -8.27
C ALA A 120 16.81 0.77 -9.04
N GLN A 121 16.65 -0.13 -10.03
CA GLN A 121 15.45 -0.25 -10.84
C GLN A 121 14.49 -1.33 -10.34
N LYS A 122 14.96 -2.19 -9.42
CA LYS A 122 14.14 -3.27 -8.87
C LYS A 122 13.27 -2.78 -7.72
N GLY A 123 11.99 -3.06 -7.82
CA GLY A 123 11.08 -2.93 -6.69
C GLY A 123 11.27 -4.07 -5.69
N SER A 124 10.52 -3.99 -4.63
CA SER A 124 10.48 -4.99 -3.57
C SER A 124 9.16 -5.75 -3.61
N LEU A 125 9.22 -7.06 -3.36
CA LEU A 125 8.05 -7.90 -3.24
C LEU A 125 8.18 -8.79 -1.99
N MET A 126 7.20 -8.68 -1.11
CA MET A 126 7.08 -9.50 0.08
C MET A 126 5.64 -9.98 0.22
N THR A 127 5.39 -11.26 -0.05
CA THR A 127 4.04 -11.82 -0.11
C THR A 127 3.53 -12.34 1.22
N SER A 128 4.44 -12.61 2.16
CA SER A 128 4.09 -13.13 3.47
C SER A 128 4.90 -12.46 4.57
N VAL A 129 4.35 -12.44 5.77
CA VAL A 129 5.00 -11.87 6.94
C VAL A 129 4.78 -12.77 8.14
N THR A 130 5.85 -13.15 8.81
CA THR A 130 5.83 -13.91 10.05
C THR A 130 5.69 -12.99 11.26
N LYS A 131 5.52 -13.58 12.45
CA LYS A 131 5.36 -12.81 13.67
C LYS A 131 6.51 -11.82 13.86
N ASP A 132 6.16 -10.60 14.28
CA ASP A 132 7.05 -9.48 14.54
C ASP A 132 7.84 -8.98 13.31
N GLN A 133 7.61 -9.57 12.16
CA GLN A 133 8.14 -9.05 10.90
C GLN A 133 7.25 -7.95 10.35
N GLU A 134 7.88 -7.10 9.56
CA GLU A 134 7.21 -5.98 8.89
C GLU A 134 7.10 -6.26 7.40
N VAL A 135 5.95 -5.95 6.85
CA VAL A 135 5.74 -5.96 5.40
C VAL A 135 5.57 -4.51 4.92
N PRO A 136 6.33 -4.08 3.92
CA PRO A 136 6.15 -2.74 3.36
C PRO A 136 4.89 -2.68 2.53
N PHE A 137 4.33 -1.50 2.41
CA PHE A 137 3.27 -1.23 1.45
C PHE A 137 3.55 0.05 0.68
N GLN A 138 2.98 0.12 -0.52
CA GLN A 138 3.03 1.29 -1.36
C GLN A 138 1.66 1.46 -2.01
N VAL A 139 1.08 2.64 -1.85
CA VAL A 139 -0.17 3.03 -2.50
C VAL A 139 0.13 4.11 -3.52
N VAL A 140 -0.43 3.98 -4.71
CA VAL A 140 -0.24 4.97 -5.78
C VAL A 140 -1.59 5.48 -6.22
N PHE A 141 -1.77 6.79 -6.14
CA PHE A 141 -2.95 7.48 -6.63
C PHE A 141 -2.62 8.16 -7.97
N PHE A 142 -3.54 8.05 -8.90
CA PHE A 142 -3.35 8.55 -10.28
C PHE A 142 -4.26 9.72 -10.61
N LYS A 143 -5.39 9.86 -9.91
CA LYS A 143 -6.43 10.81 -10.26
C LYS A 143 -6.30 12.10 -9.45
N ASP A 144 -6.35 13.24 -10.15
CA ASP A 144 -6.38 14.57 -9.55
C ASP A 144 -5.36 14.76 -8.41
N VAL A 145 -4.14 14.31 -8.67
CA VAL A 145 -3.06 14.23 -7.68
C VAL A 145 -2.80 15.57 -6.99
N SER A 146 -2.86 16.67 -7.74
CA SER A 146 -2.66 18.00 -7.18
C SER A 146 -3.72 18.42 -6.15
N SER A 147 -4.89 17.80 -6.21
CA SER A 147 -6.00 18.08 -5.30
C SER A 147 -5.97 17.24 -4.03
N ILE A 148 -5.11 16.22 -3.95
CA ILE A 148 -5.03 15.35 -2.78
C ILE A 148 -4.45 16.12 -1.60
N LYS A 149 -5.23 16.22 -0.53
CA LYS A 149 -4.82 16.86 0.73
C LYS A 149 -4.75 15.89 1.88
N ARG A 150 -5.44 14.77 1.77
CA ARG A 150 -5.48 13.75 2.82
C ARG A 150 -5.65 12.38 2.19
N THR A 151 -5.03 11.38 2.80
CA THR A 151 -5.23 9.98 2.44
C THR A 151 -5.60 9.17 3.69
N SER A 152 -6.31 8.07 3.50
CA SER A 152 -6.54 7.10 4.56
C SER A 152 -6.39 5.69 4.03
N LEU A 153 -6.03 4.78 4.92
CA LEU A 153 -5.79 3.38 4.59
C LEU A 153 -6.50 2.48 5.58
N GLN A 154 -7.01 1.37 5.09
CA GLN A 154 -7.64 0.33 5.90
C GLN A 154 -7.13 -1.02 5.47
N ILE A 155 -6.87 -1.91 6.43
CA ILE A 155 -6.68 -3.33 6.13
C ILE A 155 -8.06 -3.94 5.98
N VAL A 156 -8.34 -4.54 4.83
CA VAL A 156 -9.68 -5.07 4.53
C VAL A 156 -9.73 -6.59 4.50
N SER A 157 -8.63 -7.25 4.21
CA SER A 157 -8.54 -8.71 4.24
C SER A 157 -7.09 -9.18 4.31
N TYR A 158 -6.92 -10.41 4.69
CA TYR A 158 -5.63 -11.10 4.66
C TYR A 158 -5.85 -12.61 4.64
N VAL A 159 -4.81 -13.37 4.34
CA VAL A 159 -4.84 -14.83 4.40
C VAL A 159 -4.00 -15.31 5.58
N ARG A 160 -4.60 -16.12 6.44
CA ARG A 160 -3.93 -16.75 7.58
C ARG A 160 -4.37 -18.22 7.65
N LYS A 161 -3.41 -19.12 7.81
CA LYS A 161 -3.68 -20.58 7.83
C LYS A 161 -4.48 -21.04 6.60
N ASN A 162 -4.12 -20.54 5.42
CA ASN A 162 -4.81 -20.81 4.15
C ASN A 162 -6.29 -20.39 4.11
N LYS A 163 -6.71 -19.53 5.05
CA LYS A 163 -8.08 -19.00 5.09
C LYS A 163 -8.06 -17.50 4.86
N LEU A 164 -8.95 -17.06 3.98
CA LEU A 164 -9.19 -15.65 3.75
C LEU A 164 -10.01 -15.07 4.91
N VAL A 165 -9.47 -14.04 5.55
CA VAL A 165 -10.11 -13.34 6.67
C VAL A 165 -10.48 -11.94 6.19
N TYR A 166 -11.75 -11.57 6.32
CA TYR A 166 -12.22 -10.23 6.04
C TYR A 166 -12.33 -9.42 7.32
N VAL A 167 -11.93 -8.16 7.23
CA VAL A 167 -12.17 -7.19 8.29
C VAL A 167 -13.54 -6.58 8.09
N ARG A 168 -14.45 -6.78 9.05
CA ARG A 168 -15.82 -6.30 8.93
C ARG A 168 -15.93 -4.82 9.27
N ALA A 169 -16.85 -4.13 8.59
CA ALA A 169 -17.07 -2.70 8.84
C ALA A 169 -17.52 -2.41 10.29
N SER A 170 -18.22 -3.34 10.95
CA SER A 170 -18.60 -3.22 12.36
C SER A 170 -17.41 -3.30 13.33
N GLU A 171 -16.28 -3.76 12.86
CA GLU A 171 -15.02 -3.82 13.61
C GLU A 171 -14.21 -2.54 13.44
N LEU A 172 -14.77 -1.59 12.71
CA LEU A 172 -14.15 -0.33 12.33
C LEU A 172 -14.55 0.83 13.27
N GLN A 173 -14.94 0.57 14.48
CA GLN A 173 -15.28 1.63 15.45
C GLN A 173 -14.11 1.98 16.36
#